data_80c6060e5eaa62a983b2d7071fdf18c7
#
_entry.id   80c6060e5eaa62a983b2d7071fdf18c7
#
_cell.length_a   1.000
_cell.length_b   1.000
_cell.length_c   1.000
_cell.angle_alpha   90.00
_cell.angle_beta   90.00
_cell.angle_gamma   90.00
#
_symmetry.space_group_name_H-M   'P 1'
#
loop_
_entity.id
_entity.type
_entity.pdbx_description
1 polymer ?
#
loop_
_entity_poly.entity_id
_entity_poly.type
_entity_poly.pdbx_seq_one_letter_code
_entity_poly.pdbx_strand_id
1 'polypeptide(L)'
;MEEHIGSRIYKIRKHFNLSMEKFGKQIGISKGSINNIEKGTTNPSSQTINSICREFNVDYVWLTEGIGDDMFISIPNSKIDQLFEDYGLKPEDKWLVRGYLEAPPDIKKQVADYLQSIVVRELAKREKEKNNK
;
A
#
# COMPACT_ATOMS: atom_id res chain seq x y z
N MET A 1 -9.99 17.51 20.84
CA MET A 1 -9.39 17.91 19.56
C MET A 1 -10.23 17.42 18.42
N GLU A 2 -10.71 18.33 17.58
CA GLU A 2 -11.39 17.92 16.37
C GLU A 2 -10.43 17.17 15.45
N GLU A 3 -10.90 16.04 14.94
CA GLU A 3 -10.13 15.28 13.98
C GLU A 3 -10.11 16.01 12.64
N HIS A 4 -8.95 16.23 12.09
CA HIS A 4 -8.76 16.85 10.77
C HIS A 4 -7.88 15.94 9.91
N ILE A 5 -7.75 16.28 8.64
CA ILE A 5 -6.98 15.45 7.70
C ILE A 5 -5.53 15.24 8.16
N GLY A 6 -4.92 16.25 8.76
CA GLY A 6 -3.56 16.14 9.33
C GLY A 6 -3.46 15.10 10.45
N SER A 7 -4.49 15.01 11.31
CA SER A 7 -4.56 14.01 12.37
C SER A 7 -4.62 12.60 11.78
N ARG A 8 -5.38 12.42 10.69
CA ARG A 8 -5.50 11.14 10.01
C ARG A 8 -4.18 10.76 9.33
N ILE A 9 -3.49 11.73 8.72
CA ILE A 9 -2.16 11.51 8.14
C ILE A 9 -1.16 11.07 9.23
N TYR A 10 -1.21 11.71 10.40
CA TYR A 10 -0.42 11.29 11.56
C TYR A 10 -0.69 9.83 11.94
N LYS A 11 -1.95 9.42 11.97
CA LYS A 11 -2.34 8.03 12.27
C LYS A 11 -1.74 7.03 11.26
N ILE A 12 -1.76 7.38 9.97
CA ILE A 12 -1.16 6.56 8.92
C ILE A 12 0.35 6.41 9.17
N ARG A 13 1.02 7.53 9.36
CA ARG A 13 2.46 7.54 9.59
C ARG A 13 2.85 6.69 10.81
N LYS A 14 2.12 6.83 11.90
CA LYS A 14 2.36 6.06 13.12
C LYS A 14 2.06 4.58 12.94
N HIS A 15 1.04 4.25 12.17
CA HIS A 15 0.72 2.85 11.87
C HIS A 15 1.92 2.12 11.24
N PHE A 16 2.62 2.78 10.31
CA PHE A 16 3.80 2.21 9.64
C PHE A 16 5.11 2.50 10.40
N ASN A 17 5.02 3.14 11.55
CA ASN A 17 6.18 3.48 12.39
C ASN A 17 7.25 4.26 11.61
N LEU A 18 6.82 5.22 10.80
CA LEU A 18 7.71 6.03 9.98
C LEU A 18 7.98 7.40 10.62
N SER A 19 9.22 7.89 10.47
CA SER A 19 9.54 9.27 10.80
C SER A 19 8.89 10.23 9.78
N MET A 20 8.75 11.50 10.13
CA MET A 20 8.26 12.52 9.22
C MET A 20 9.11 12.59 7.94
N GLU A 21 10.42 12.45 8.08
CA GLU A 21 11.35 12.48 6.97
C GLU A 21 11.13 11.29 6.01
N LYS A 22 11.03 10.08 6.56
CA LYS A 22 10.82 8.87 5.75
C LYS A 22 9.45 8.87 5.08
N PHE A 23 8.42 9.28 5.82
CA PHE A 23 7.08 9.40 5.28
C PHE A 23 7.04 10.42 4.14
N GLY A 24 7.63 11.59 4.37
CA GLY A 24 7.71 12.65 3.35
C GLY A 24 8.43 12.20 2.08
N LYS A 25 9.51 11.44 2.22
CA LYS A 25 10.25 10.88 1.07
C LYS A 25 9.38 9.98 0.20
N GLN A 26 8.54 9.18 0.82
CA GLN A 26 7.67 8.25 0.08
C GLN A 26 6.60 8.97 -0.72
N ILE A 27 6.14 10.14 -0.26
CA ILE A 27 5.08 10.90 -0.93
C ILE A 27 5.57 12.19 -1.60
N GLY A 28 6.88 12.43 -1.57
CA GLY A 28 7.50 13.52 -2.30
C GLY A 28 7.41 14.89 -1.66
N ILE A 29 7.28 14.99 -0.33
CA ILE A 29 7.26 16.27 0.38
C ILE A 29 8.27 16.27 1.53
N SER A 30 8.63 17.49 2.01
CA SER A 30 9.61 17.67 3.06
C SER A 30 9.07 17.32 4.44
N LYS A 31 9.99 17.05 5.38
CA LYS A 31 9.68 16.86 6.79
C LYS A 31 8.90 18.04 7.37
N GLY A 32 9.31 19.27 7.01
CA GLY A 32 8.64 20.49 7.46
C GLY A 32 7.21 20.58 6.99
N SER A 33 6.95 20.18 5.74
CA SER A 33 5.60 20.12 5.18
C SER A 33 4.74 19.10 5.92
N ILE A 34 5.26 17.92 6.21
CA ILE A 34 4.56 16.90 7.01
C ILE A 34 4.19 17.46 8.38
N ASN A 35 5.15 18.10 9.06
CA ASN A 35 4.92 18.68 10.39
C ASN A 35 3.78 19.70 10.37
N ASN A 36 3.77 20.60 9.38
CA ASN A 36 2.72 21.62 9.25
C ASN A 36 1.35 21.02 8.95
N ILE A 37 1.31 20.00 8.12
CA ILE A 37 0.06 19.29 7.79
C ILE A 37 -0.48 18.57 9.04
N GLU A 38 0.35 17.84 9.76
CA GLU A 38 -0.07 17.09 10.95
C GLU A 38 -0.57 18.03 12.06
N LYS A 39 0.02 19.22 12.18
CA LYS A 39 -0.43 20.23 13.13
C LYS A 39 -1.71 20.97 12.72
N GLY A 40 -2.13 20.83 11.47
CA GLY A 40 -3.29 21.53 10.93
C GLY A 40 -2.99 22.96 10.48
N THR A 41 -1.72 23.36 10.44
CA THR A 41 -1.31 24.69 10.01
C THR A 41 -1.52 24.87 8.51
N THR A 42 -1.29 23.83 7.73
CA THR A 42 -1.53 23.81 6.28
C THR A 42 -2.32 22.58 5.89
N ASN A 43 -3.11 22.69 4.83
CA ASN A 43 -3.83 21.57 4.25
C ASN A 43 -2.97 20.89 3.20
N PRO A 44 -3.02 19.54 3.09
CA PRO A 44 -2.31 18.85 2.01
C PRO A 44 -2.92 19.18 0.67
N SER A 45 -2.09 19.23 -0.38
CA SER A 45 -2.56 19.38 -1.75
C SER A 45 -3.25 18.09 -2.23
N SER A 46 -4.06 18.20 -3.28
CA SER A 46 -4.69 17.03 -3.91
C SER A 46 -3.65 15.98 -4.35
N GLN A 47 -2.51 16.45 -4.85
CA GLN A 47 -1.41 15.57 -5.26
C GLN A 47 -0.84 14.80 -4.05
N THR A 48 -0.65 15.47 -2.93
CA THR A 48 -0.18 14.84 -1.69
C THR A 48 -1.19 13.80 -1.19
N ILE A 49 -2.47 14.13 -1.18
CA ILE A 49 -3.55 13.22 -0.78
C ILE A 49 -3.52 11.96 -1.65
N ASN A 50 -3.48 12.13 -2.97
CA ASN A 50 -3.45 11.02 -3.92
C ASN A 50 -2.19 10.15 -3.74
N SER A 51 -1.05 10.78 -3.48
CA SER A 51 0.20 10.06 -3.22
C SER A 51 0.11 9.20 -1.96
N ILE A 52 -0.48 9.73 -0.89
CA ILE A 52 -0.69 8.97 0.35
C ILE A 52 -1.59 7.77 0.08
N CYS A 53 -2.71 7.97 -0.59
CA CYS A 53 -3.67 6.90 -0.89
C CYS A 53 -3.02 5.80 -1.73
N ARG A 54 -2.23 6.16 -2.72
CA ARG A 54 -1.56 5.22 -3.61
C ARG A 54 -0.42 4.47 -2.92
N GLU A 55 0.44 5.19 -2.20
CA GLU A 55 1.63 4.59 -1.58
C GLU A 55 1.30 3.72 -0.37
N PHE A 56 0.28 4.08 0.40
CA PHE A 56 -0.07 3.41 1.64
C PHE A 56 -1.38 2.63 1.58
N ASN A 57 -2.02 2.57 0.42
CA ASN A 57 -3.28 1.86 0.23
C ASN A 57 -4.40 2.38 1.14
N VAL A 58 -4.44 3.68 1.32
CA VAL A 58 -5.39 4.36 2.20
C VAL A 58 -6.68 4.68 1.44
N ASP A 59 -7.81 4.52 2.11
CA ASP A 59 -9.11 4.89 1.56
C ASP A 59 -9.24 6.42 1.47
N TYR A 60 -9.55 6.92 0.28
CA TYR A 60 -9.63 8.35 0.00
C TYR A 60 -10.69 9.05 0.85
N VAL A 61 -11.86 8.45 0.97
CA VAL A 61 -12.97 9.04 1.72
C VAL A 61 -12.66 9.07 3.22
N TRP A 62 -12.06 8.01 3.74
CA TRP A 62 -11.61 8.00 5.13
C TRP A 62 -10.57 9.12 5.37
N LEU A 63 -9.59 9.26 4.49
CA LEU A 63 -8.53 10.25 4.66
C LEU A 63 -9.08 11.68 4.59
N THR A 64 -9.91 11.98 3.59
CA THR A 64 -10.38 13.36 3.35
C THR A 64 -11.57 13.75 4.21
N GLU A 65 -12.49 12.82 4.50
CA GLU A 65 -13.74 13.12 5.17
C GLU A 65 -13.90 12.45 6.54
N GLY A 66 -13.03 11.50 6.86
CA GLY A 66 -13.12 10.76 8.13
C GLY A 66 -14.26 9.76 8.18
N ILE A 67 -14.81 9.37 7.03
CA ILE A 67 -15.92 8.43 6.93
C ILE A 67 -15.38 7.02 6.65
N GLY A 68 -15.88 6.04 7.39
CA GLY A 68 -15.48 4.64 7.27
C GLY A 68 -14.78 4.13 8.52
N ASP A 69 -14.83 2.81 8.71
CA ASP A 69 -14.32 2.17 9.92
C ASP A 69 -12.82 1.86 9.85
N ASP A 70 -12.26 1.82 8.64
CA ASP A 70 -10.86 1.46 8.43
C ASP A 70 -10.15 2.50 7.55
N MET A 71 -8.92 2.82 7.92
CA MET A 71 -8.08 3.73 7.13
C MET A 71 -7.62 3.12 5.80
N PHE A 72 -7.61 1.81 5.68
CA PHE A 72 -7.12 1.12 4.49
C PHE A 72 -8.27 0.68 3.58
N ILE A 73 -7.96 0.61 2.27
CA ILE A 73 -8.90 0.06 1.29
C ILE A 73 -9.17 -1.39 1.65
N SER A 74 -10.43 -1.71 1.88
CA SER A 74 -10.86 -3.07 2.20
C SER A 74 -11.40 -3.76 0.96
N ILE A 75 -10.83 -4.92 0.64
CA ILE A 75 -11.37 -5.75 -0.43
C ILE A 75 -12.40 -6.69 0.19
N PRO A 76 -13.67 -6.62 -0.25
CA PRO A 76 -14.71 -7.50 0.30
C PRO A 76 -14.33 -8.98 0.16
N ASN A 77 -14.57 -9.76 1.20
CA ASN A 77 -14.30 -11.19 1.19
C ASN A 77 -14.99 -11.88 0.00
N SER A 78 -16.20 -11.46 -0.35
CA SER A 78 -16.94 -12.01 -1.48
C SER A 78 -16.18 -11.92 -2.81
N LYS A 79 -15.42 -10.85 -3.02
CA LYS A 79 -14.61 -10.68 -4.25
C LYS A 79 -13.39 -11.59 -4.25
N ILE A 80 -12.75 -11.75 -3.09
CA ILE A 80 -11.63 -12.67 -2.93
C ILE A 80 -12.11 -14.11 -3.12
N ASP A 81 -13.24 -14.47 -2.53
CA ASP A 81 -13.84 -15.79 -2.67
C ASP A 81 -14.15 -16.11 -4.14
N GLN A 82 -14.73 -15.16 -4.85
CA GLN A 82 -15.04 -15.32 -6.27
C GLN A 82 -13.77 -15.53 -7.10
N LEU A 83 -12.73 -14.74 -6.83
CA LEU A 83 -11.43 -14.89 -7.50
C LEU A 83 -10.85 -16.28 -7.30
N PHE A 84 -10.91 -16.80 -6.06
CA PHE A 84 -10.38 -18.11 -5.72
C PHE A 84 -11.16 -19.22 -6.43
N GLU A 85 -12.49 -19.10 -6.51
CA GLU A 85 -13.33 -20.05 -7.26
C GLU A 85 -13.02 -20.00 -8.75
N ASP A 86 -12.96 -18.82 -9.34
CA ASP A 86 -12.75 -18.62 -10.79
C ASP A 86 -11.42 -19.23 -11.26
N TYR A 87 -10.39 -19.16 -10.43
CA TYR A 87 -9.05 -19.64 -10.78
C TYR A 87 -8.66 -20.94 -10.09
N GLY A 88 -9.58 -21.57 -9.37
CA GLY A 88 -9.33 -22.85 -8.71
C GLY A 88 -8.25 -22.80 -7.64
N LEU A 89 -8.13 -21.66 -6.96
CA LEU A 89 -7.11 -21.46 -5.92
C LEU A 89 -7.56 -22.08 -4.59
N LYS A 90 -6.58 -22.48 -3.79
CA LYS A 90 -6.86 -23.10 -2.49
C LYS A 90 -7.40 -22.06 -1.50
N PRO A 91 -8.54 -22.33 -0.83
CA PRO A 91 -9.10 -21.39 0.13
C PRO A 91 -8.13 -21.00 1.26
N GLU A 92 -7.24 -21.90 1.67
CA GLU A 92 -6.25 -21.64 2.72
C GLU A 92 -5.22 -20.59 2.33
N ASP A 93 -5.08 -20.25 1.04
CA ASP A 93 -4.13 -19.25 0.55
C ASP A 93 -4.71 -17.83 0.52
N LYS A 94 -5.98 -17.66 0.92
CA LYS A 94 -6.64 -16.34 0.95
C LYS A 94 -5.88 -15.32 1.81
N TRP A 95 -5.31 -15.77 2.92
CA TRP A 95 -4.57 -14.89 3.82
C TRP A 95 -3.31 -14.32 3.16
N LEU A 96 -2.68 -15.04 2.24
CA LEU A 96 -1.52 -14.56 1.48
C LEU A 96 -1.91 -13.39 0.58
N VAL A 97 -3.01 -13.52 -0.15
CA VAL A 97 -3.51 -12.47 -1.04
C VAL A 97 -3.90 -11.24 -0.23
N ARG A 98 -4.67 -11.43 0.83
CA ARG A 98 -5.10 -10.33 1.69
C ARG A 98 -3.90 -9.64 2.35
N GLY A 99 -2.96 -10.43 2.87
CA GLY A 99 -1.76 -9.89 3.50
C GLY A 99 -0.91 -9.05 2.55
N TYR A 100 -0.78 -9.48 1.30
CA TYR A 100 -0.08 -8.70 0.29
C TYR A 100 -0.82 -7.38 -0.01
N LEU A 101 -2.13 -7.44 -0.21
CA LEU A 101 -2.92 -6.25 -0.56
C LEU A 101 -2.92 -5.21 0.56
N GLU A 102 -2.84 -5.64 1.80
CA GLU A 102 -2.84 -4.77 2.99
C GLU A 102 -1.43 -4.40 3.45
N ALA A 103 -0.38 -4.92 2.80
CA ALA A 103 1.00 -4.69 3.19
C ALA A 103 1.46 -3.25 2.89
N PRO A 104 2.41 -2.71 3.70
CA PRO A 104 3.04 -1.43 3.38
C PRO A 104 3.77 -1.47 2.04
N PRO A 105 3.98 -0.30 1.39
CA PRO A 105 4.64 -0.23 0.09
C PRO A 105 6.03 -0.86 0.04
N ASP A 106 6.82 -0.71 1.10
CA ASP A 106 8.16 -1.29 1.18
C ASP A 106 8.12 -2.83 1.19
N ILE A 107 7.15 -3.42 1.90
CA ILE A 107 6.95 -4.86 1.93
C ILE A 107 6.45 -5.36 0.57
N LYS A 108 5.51 -4.64 -0.05
CA LYS A 108 5.02 -4.98 -1.40
C LYS A 108 6.17 -5.00 -2.40
N LYS A 109 7.08 -4.02 -2.31
CA LYS A 109 8.25 -3.95 -3.19
C LYS A 109 9.17 -5.13 -2.99
N GLN A 110 9.45 -5.51 -1.73
CA GLN A 110 10.29 -6.68 -1.42
C GLN A 110 9.69 -7.96 -1.99
N VAL A 111 8.38 -8.14 -1.84
CA VAL A 111 7.67 -9.30 -2.39
C VAL A 111 7.74 -9.30 -3.92
N ALA A 112 7.48 -8.14 -4.55
CA ALA A 112 7.54 -8.00 -6.00
C ALA A 112 8.94 -8.32 -6.54
N ASP A 113 9.98 -7.78 -5.91
CA ASP A 113 11.37 -8.03 -6.30
C ASP A 113 11.72 -9.52 -6.20
N TYR A 114 11.28 -10.18 -5.12
CA TYR A 114 11.49 -11.61 -4.94
C TYR A 114 10.80 -12.43 -6.03
N LEU A 115 9.54 -12.13 -6.31
CA LEU A 115 8.77 -12.85 -7.34
C LEU A 115 9.35 -12.62 -8.73
N GLN A 116 9.79 -11.39 -9.04
CA GLN A 116 10.47 -11.08 -10.30
C GLN A 116 11.75 -11.90 -10.45
N SER A 117 12.52 -12.06 -9.38
CA SER A 117 13.76 -12.85 -9.42
C SER A 117 13.50 -14.31 -9.77
N ILE A 118 12.38 -14.87 -9.30
CA ILE A 118 11.96 -16.24 -9.64
C ILE A 118 11.60 -16.34 -11.12
N VAL A 119 10.82 -15.39 -11.64
CA VAL A 119 10.40 -15.36 -13.05
C VAL A 119 11.63 -15.26 -13.97
N VAL A 120 12.56 -14.35 -13.66
CA VAL A 120 13.78 -14.17 -14.45
C VAL A 120 14.61 -15.46 -14.48
N ARG A 121 14.76 -16.14 -13.35
CA ARG A 121 15.47 -17.42 -13.26
C ARG A 121 14.80 -18.50 -14.12
N GLU A 122 13.49 -18.58 -14.07
CA GLU A 122 12.73 -19.58 -14.83
C GLU A 122 12.81 -19.34 -16.33
N LEU A 123 12.72 -18.07 -16.75
CA LEU A 123 12.89 -17.69 -18.15
C LEU A 123 14.30 -18.04 -18.66
N ALA A 124 15.32 -17.77 -17.85
CA ALA A 124 16.72 -18.12 -18.20
C ALA A 124 16.89 -19.63 -18.38
N LYS A 125 16.26 -20.44 -17.52
CA LYS A 125 16.27 -21.91 -17.66
C LYS A 125 15.63 -22.36 -18.96
N ARG A 126 14.48 -21.81 -19.29
CA ARG A 126 13.74 -22.16 -20.53
C ARG A 126 14.54 -21.80 -21.77
N GLU A 127 15.24 -20.67 -21.75
CA GLU A 127 16.12 -20.28 -22.85
C GLU A 127 17.29 -21.25 -23.02
N LYS A 128 17.93 -21.66 -21.93
CA LYS A 128 19.01 -22.66 -21.95
C LYS A 128 18.55 -24.00 -22.52
N GLU A 129 17.38 -24.46 -22.10
CA GLU A 129 16.78 -25.72 -22.60
C GLU A 129 16.46 -25.65 -24.08
N LYS A 130 16.01 -24.48 -24.58
CA LYS A 130 15.76 -24.22 -26.00
C LYS A 130 17.02 -24.26 -26.84
N ASN A 131 18.13 -23.75 -26.31
CA ASN A 131 19.41 -23.68 -27.04
C ASN A 131 20.18 -25.02 -27.05
N ASN A 132 19.81 -25.96 -26.20
CA ASN A 132 20.45 -27.27 -26.09
C ASN A 132 19.74 -28.39 -26.86
N LYS A 133 18.73 -28.07 -27.64
CA LYS A 133 18.03 -29.02 -28.50
C LYS A 133 18.56 -29.01 -29.91
#